data_4886ec6215d5f7eb5b175707e42e4670
#
_entry.id   4886ec6215d5f7eb5b175707e42e4670
#
_cell.length_a   1.000
_cell.length_b   1.000
_cell.length_c   1.000
_cell.angle_alpha   90.00
_cell.angle_beta   90.00
_cell.angle_gamma   90.00
#
_symmetry.space_group_name_H-M   'P 1'
#
loop_
_entity.id
_entity.type
_entity.pdbx_description
1 polymer ?
#
loop_
_entity_poly.entity_id
_entity_poly.type
_entity_poly.pdbx_seq_one_letter_code
_entity_poly.pdbx_strand_id
1 'polypeptide(L)'
;LDELLLMWPRFALTALIASLASAASSQESSPRDRLEAAAATSIGGPASAEAQQEQDRLRRLQTSRWPGFDRTIDPAESWKERLHKDTGLALSFDYQALYQTSNSTVSGVDQGAAGQARILGTWTLADRDGSNPGSFVFILENRHKLGLDQTPAGLAGEIGYAGLTGLTFGDNGSVLSVAYWSQAIMEGRGGLVAGRIDPGDYTDILGYVNPRTGFQNFAINYNPVLTIPDPGFGIGGGVHLTDQVYVLGIVSDANGSLTDVEWFPGGAEFYKYAQIGWTPARNQRYLTNVHLGAYHIDARADKGLPSSSGVVLSGNYTFENDLMIFGRLGWSDGNDPIAKRGATGGLIWRPGFYDDLIGIAATWAEPVTAGLKNQTTFEAFYRLDISDNLALTADVQYINNPGFNADDPLVLGLRLRFNL
;
A
#
# COMPACT_ATOMS: atom_id res chain seq x y z
N LEU A 1 10.99 64.50 24.51
CA LEU A 1 12.08 63.51 24.13
C LEU A 1 11.96 62.25 24.97
N ASP A 2 11.40 62.26 26.15
CA ASP A 2 11.29 61.11 27.06
C ASP A 2 10.15 60.14 26.70
N GLU A 3 9.15 60.56 25.90
CA GLU A 3 8.08 59.69 25.46
C GLU A 3 8.45 58.83 24.25
N LEU A 4 9.46 59.18 23.46
CA LEU A 4 9.92 58.43 22.30
C LEU A 4 10.84 57.26 22.66
N LEU A 5 11.46 57.27 23.82
CA LEU A 5 12.35 56.21 24.30
C LEU A 5 11.61 55.04 24.97
N LEU A 6 10.33 55.19 25.32
CA LEU A 6 9.48 54.13 25.92
C LEU A 6 8.68 53.31 24.90
N MET A 7 8.66 53.71 23.65
CA MET A 7 7.93 52.97 22.59
C MET A 7 8.76 51.88 21.90
N TRP A 8 10.07 51.96 21.88
CA TRP A 8 10.94 51.00 21.17
C TRP A 8 10.98 49.58 21.76
N PRO A 9 10.97 49.34 23.08
CA PRO A 9 10.97 47.98 23.59
C PRO A 9 9.66 47.25 23.39
N ARG A 10 8.52 47.95 23.20
CA ARG A 10 7.23 47.32 22.96
C ARG A 10 7.07 46.82 21.51
N PHE A 11 7.62 47.54 20.53
CA PHE A 11 7.60 47.11 19.12
C PHE A 11 8.58 45.95 18.87
N ALA A 12 9.74 45.96 19.52
CA ALA A 12 10.69 44.84 19.41
C ALA A 12 10.17 43.54 20.05
N LEU A 13 9.47 43.67 21.18
CA LEU A 13 8.87 42.50 21.86
C LEU A 13 7.66 41.95 21.11
N THR A 14 6.84 42.82 20.51
CA THR A 14 5.70 42.38 19.68
C THR A 14 6.14 41.78 18.36
N ALA A 15 7.20 42.28 17.74
CA ALA A 15 7.80 41.68 16.55
C ALA A 15 8.50 40.35 16.87
N LEU A 16 9.13 40.23 18.04
CA LEU A 16 9.73 38.97 18.49
C LEU A 16 8.66 37.93 18.85
N ILE A 17 7.57 38.33 19.49
CA ILE A 17 6.42 37.43 19.77
C ILE A 17 5.68 37.08 18.50
N ALA A 18 5.55 37.99 17.52
CA ALA A 18 4.97 37.70 16.22
C ALA A 18 5.89 36.79 15.37
N SER A 19 7.22 36.92 15.46
CA SER A 19 8.18 36.02 14.82
C SER A 19 8.27 34.66 15.52
N LEU A 20 8.03 34.59 16.83
CA LEU A 20 7.90 33.33 17.58
C LEU A 20 6.53 32.68 17.39
N ALA A 21 5.47 33.44 17.10
CA ALA A 21 4.16 32.91 16.77
C ALA A 21 4.02 32.47 15.29
N SER A 22 4.86 32.99 14.38
CA SER A 22 4.96 32.52 13.01
C SER A 22 5.97 31.36 12.84
N ALA A 23 6.76 31.06 13.86
CA ALA A 23 7.44 29.81 14.11
C ALA A 23 6.56 28.79 14.89
N ALA A 24 5.23 28.95 14.85
CA ALA A 24 4.31 27.87 15.12
C ALA A 24 4.48 26.83 14.00
N SER A 25 5.54 26.06 14.18
CA SER A 25 5.84 24.75 13.70
C SER A 25 4.70 24.17 12.85
N SER A 26 4.94 23.92 11.59
CA SER A 26 4.46 22.69 10.98
C SER A 26 4.86 21.57 11.95
N GLN A 27 3.95 21.12 12.77
CA GLN A 27 4.19 20.05 13.73
C GLN A 27 4.55 18.83 12.89
N GLU A 28 5.84 18.47 12.90
CA GLU A 28 6.36 17.33 12.16
C GLU A 28 5.57 16.11 12.61
N SER A 29 4.79 15.53 11.70
CA SER A 29 4.00 14.35 12.00
C SER A 29 4.92 13.14 12.07
N SER A 30 4.90 12.43 13.20
CA SER A 30 5.64 11.18 13.33
C SER A 30 5.11 10.13 12.32
N PRO A 31 5.89 9.10 11.97
CA PRO A 31 5.39 7.98 11.16
C PRO A 31 4.11 7.36 11.70
N ARG A 32 3.97 7.35 13.02
CA ARG A 32 2.78 6.87 13.73
C ARG A 32 1.58 7.76 13.44
N ASP A 33 1.73 9.08 13.58
CA ASP A 33 0.66 10.06 13.32
C ASP A 33 0.17 9.97 11.87
N ARG A 34 1.07 9.74 10.92
CA ARG A 34 0.71 9.56 9.50
C ARG A 34 -0.14 8.31 9.25
N LEU A 35 0.21 7.20 9.90
CA LEU A 35 -0.57 5.96 9.79
C LEU A 35 -1.92 6.09 10.50
N GLU A 36 -1.98 6.80 11.64
CA GLU A 36 -3.24 7.07 12.34
C GLU A 36 -4.15 7.97 11.48
N ALA A 37 -3.61 9.03 10.88
CA ALA A 37 -4.37 9.89 9.98
C ALA A 37 -4.88 9.11 8.75
N ALA A 38 -4.01 8.34 8.10
CA ALA A 38 -4.39 7.53 6.95
C ALA A 38 -5.46 6.47 7.28
N ALA A 39 -5.40 5.85 8.48
CA ALA A 39 -6.42 4.92 8.93
C ALA A 39 -7.79 5.57 9.18
N ALA A 40 -7.80 6.88 9.46
CA ALA A 40 -9.03 7.65 9.66
C ALA A 40 -9.69 8.09 8.34
N THR A 41 -8.93 8.17 7.24
CA THR A 41 -9.43 8.67 5.94
C THR A 41 -9.98 7.58 5.02
N SER A 42 -9.62 6.32 5.22
CA SER A 42 -9.99 5.23 4.32
C SER A 42 -10.42 3.99 5.07
N ILE A 43 -11.41 3.25 4.54
CA ILE A 43 -11.72 1.88 4.97
C ILE A 43 -10.73 0.86 4.40
N GLY A 44 -10.01 1.22 3.35
CA GLY A 44 -8.98 0.42 2.69
C GLY A 44 -7.70 0.27 3.49
N GLY A 45 -6.68 -0.34 2.89
CA GLY A 45 -5.34 -0.51 3.43
C GLY A 45 -4.45 0.71 3.22
N PRO A 46 -3.21 0.69 3.78
CA PRO A 46 -2.26 1.78 3.64
C PRO A 46 -1.77 2.00 2.20
N ALA A 47 -2.05 1.07 1.29
CA ALA A 47 -1.76 1.15 -0.15
C ALA A 47 -2.92 1.75 -0.97
N SER A 48 -4.13 1.89 -0.39
CA SER A 48 -5.27 2.55 -1.07
C SER A 48 -4.96 4.02 -1.40
N ALA A 49 -5.62 4.56 -2.41
CA ALA A 49 -5.32 5.90 -2.92
C ALA A 49 -5.39 6.97 -1.82
N GLU A 50 -6.49 7.00 -1.06
CA GLU A 50 -6.72 8.00 -0.01
C GLU A 50 -5.68 7.85 1.12
N ALA A 51 -5.44 6.62 1.57
CA ALA A 51 -4.50 6.36 2.65
C ALA A 51 -3.05 6.69 2.24
N GLN A 52 -2.66 6.37 1.01
CA GLN A 52 -1.34 6.70 0.48
C GLN A 52 -1.16 8.21 0.35
N GLN A 53 -2.15 8.92 -0.24
CA GLN A 53 -2.11 10.39 -0.38
C GLN A 53 -1.98 11.08 0.96
N GLU A 54 -2.70 10.62 2.00
CA GLU A 54 -2.62 11.21 3.33
C GLU A 54 -1.25 10.97 3.98
N GLN A 55 -0.69 9.76 3.85
CA GLN A 55 0.66 9.46 4.35
C GLN A 55 1.71 10.32 3.65
N ASP A 56 1.66 10.44 2.32
CA ASP A 56 2.60 11.25 1.53
C ASP A 56 2.43 12.75 1.82
N ARG A 57 1.19 13.24 1.97
CA ARG A 57 0.89 14.65 2.34
C ARG A 57 1.47 15.06 3.69
N LEU A 58 1.39 14.17 4.67
CA LEU A 58 1.87 14.41 6.04
C LEU A 58 3.37 14.10 6.19
N ARG A 59 4.01 13.55 5.17
CA ARG A 59 5.41 13.17 5.27
C ARG A 59 6.30 14.41 5.25
N ARG A 60 7.01 14.62 6.37
CA ARG A 60 8.09 15.58 6.50
C ARG A 60 9.19 14.91 7.31
N LEU A 61 10.39 14.83 6.78
CA LEU A 61 11.53 14.26 7.47
C LEU A 61 12.06 15.26 8.51
N GLN A 62 12.33 14.79 9.73
CA GLN A 62 13.01 15.59 10.75
C GLN A 62 14.37 16.08 10.24
N THR A 63 15.04 15.26 9.46
CA THR A 63 16.32 15.58 8.84
C THR A 63 16.35 15.00 7.44
N SER A 64 16.26 15.86 6.43
CA SER A 64 16.48 15.47 5.04
C SER A 64 17.97 15.27 4.76
N ARG A 65 18.32 14.20 4.05
CA ARG A 65 19.69 13.99 3.56
C ARG A 65 19.99 14.86 2.34
N TRP A 66 18.96 15.37 1.68
CA TRP A 66 19.12 16.25 0.50
C TRP A 66 18.17 17.47 0.55
N PRO A 67 18.38 18.41 1.49
CA PRO A 67 17.50 19.59 1.66
C PRO A 67 17.44 20.49 0.42
N GLY A 68 18.43 20.43 -0.47
CA GLY A 68 18.42 21.16 -1.73
C GLY A 68 17.37 20.64 -2.70
N PHE A 69 17.13 19.33 -2.70
CA PHE A 69 16.10 18.69 -3.50
C PHE A 69 14.71 19.07 -3.00
N ASP A 70 14.45 19.00 -1.69
CA ASP A 70 13.16 19.37 -1.09
C ASP A 70 12.77 20.80 -1.49
N ARG A 71 13.71 21.76 -1.39
CA ARG A 71 13.46 23.15 -1.81
C ARG A 71 13.09 23.32 -3.27
N THR A 72 13.54 22.43 -4.15
CA THR A 72 13.13 22.45 -5.57
C THR A 72 11.71 21.94 -5.79
N ILE A 73 11.19 21.13 -4.87
CA ILE A 73 9.87 20.52 -4.92
C ILE A 73 8.81 21.38 -4.19
N ASP A 74 9.20 22.19 -3.19
CA ASP A 74 8.30 23.02 -2.41
C ASP A 74 7.26 23.84 -3.21
N PRO A 75 7.59 24.45 -4.38
CA PRO A 75 6.60 25.18 -5.18
C PRO A 75 5.46 24.28 -5.70
N ALA A 76 5.79 23.03 -6.06
CA ALA A 76 4.81 22.06 -6.56
C ALA A 76 3.91 21.56 -5.41
N GLU A 77 4.49 21.28 -4.23
CA GLU A 77 3.75 20.94 -3.02
C GLU A 77 2.77 22.06 -2.64
N SER A 78 3.25 23.31 -2.59
CA SER A 78 2.42 24.48 -2.32
C SER A 78 1.31 24.69 -3.34
N TRP A 79 1.52 24.33 -4.61
CA TRP A 79 0.50 24.37 -5.64
C TRP A 79 -0.57 23.30 -5.39
N LYS A 80 -0.20 22.08 -5.05
CA LYS A 80 -1.11 20.98 -4.72
C LYS A 80 -1.97 21.32 -3.51
N GLU A 81 -1.39 21.88 -2.46
CA GLU A 81 -2.11 22.32 -1.26
C GLU A 81 -3.16 23.40 -1.60
N ARG A 82 -2.80 24.38 -2.42
CA ARG A 82 -3.76 25.39 -2.91
C ARG A 82 -4.88 24.77 -3.73
N LEU A 83 -4.55 23.89 -4.68
CA LEU A 83 -5.53 23.17 -5.48
C LEU A 83 -6.53 22.41 -4.61
N HIS A 84 -6.02 21.66 -3.62
CA HIS A 84 -6.87 20.92 -2.69
C HIS A 84 -7.77 21.86 -1.89
N LYS A 85 -7.21 22.93 -1.34
CA LYS A 85 -7.97 23.93 -0.56
C LYS A 85 -9.08 24.59 -1.39
N ASP A 86 -8.76 25.00 -2.61
CA ASP A 86 -9.68 25.79 -3.43
C ASP A 86 -10.77 24.92 -4.08
N THR A 87 -10.42 23.70 -4.51
CA THR A 87 -11.32 22.85 -5.33
C THR A 87 -11.78 21.57 -4.64
N GLY A 88 -11.11 21.15 -3.54
CA GLY A 88 -11.28 19.85 -2.89
C GLY A 88 -10.57 18.70 -3.61
N LEU A 89 -9.78 18.98 -4.66
CA LEU A 89 -9.02 17.98 -5.40
C LEU A 89 -7.62 17.82 -4.83
N ALA A 90 -7.35 16.71 -4.17
CA ALA A 90 -6.01 16.28 -3.82
C ALA A 90 -5.40 15.49 -4.99
N LEU A 91 -4.22 15.88 -5.44
CA LEU A 91 -3.45 15.18 -6.47
C LEU A 91 -2.10 14.74 -5.90
N SER A 92 -1.66 13.54 -6.27
CA SER A 92 -0.30 13.06 -6.00
C SER A 92 0.24 12.38 -7.24
N PHE A 93 1.56 12.49 -7.39
CA PHE A 93 2.33 11.77 -8.40
C PHE A 93 3.28 10.81 -7.69
N ASP A 94 3.36 9.56 -8.14
CA ASP A 94 4.29 8.56 -7.62
C ASP A 94 4.99 7.89 -8.81
N TYR A 95 6.32 7.92 -8.83
CA TYR A 95 7.11 7.19 -9.79
C TYR A 95 8.06 6.24 -9.07
N GLN A 96 8.05 4.99 -9.51
CA GLN A 96 8.95 3.98 -8.99
C GLN A 96 9.68 3.28 -10.12
N ALA A 97 10.94 2.96 -9.89
CA ALA A 97 11.76 2.13 -10.76
C ALA A 97 12.33 0.98 -9.92
N LEU A 98 12.17 -0.26 -10.39
CA LEU A 98 12.72 -1.45 -9.75
C LEU A 98 13.59 -2.21 -10.73
N TYR A 99 14.80 -2.55 -10.29
CA TYR A 99 15.70 -3.52 -10.90
C TYR A 99 15.81 -4.73 -9.99
N GLN A 100 15.75 -5.93 -10.56
CA GLN A 100 16.00 -7.19 -9.84
C GLN A 100 16.95 -8.09 -10.64
N THR A 101 17.76 -8.88 -9.92
CA THR A 101 18.62 -9.93 -10.51
C THR A 101 18.60 -11.18 -9.64
N SER A 102 18.73 -12.35 -10.26
CA SER A 102 18.73 -13.66 -9.60
C SER A 102 20.02 -14.43 -9.92
N ASN A 103 20.48 -15.23 -8.97
CA ASN A 103 21.64 -16.12 -9.17
C ASN A 103 21.29 -17.46 -9.82
N SER A 104 20.00 -17.77 -9.99
CA SER A 104 19.52 -19.02 -10.59
C SER A 104 18.27 -18.77 -11.42
N THR A 105 18.21 -19.37 -12.61
CA THR A 105 17.07 -19.28 -13.54
C THR A 105 16.84 -20.61 -14.24
N VAL A 106 15.64 -20.79 -14.79
CA VAL A 106 15.28 -21.96 -15.63
C VAL A 106 15.35 -21.65 -17.11
N SER A 107 15.33 -20.37 -17.49
CA SER A 107 15.32 -19.89 -18.89
C SER A 107 16.66 -19.29 -19.36
N GLY A 108 17.54 -18.93 -18.42
CA GLY A 108 18.76 -18.13 -18.66
C GLY A 108 18.53 -16.61 -18.56
N VAL A 109 17.33 -16.13 -18.31
CA VAL A 109 17.03 -14.72 -18.04
C VAL A 109 17.07 -14.49 -16.53
N ASP A 110 18.07 -13.72 -16.08
CA ASP A 110 18.39 -13.52 -14.67
C ASP A 110 18.13 -12.10 -14.15
N GLN A 111 17.63 -11.20 -15.00
CA GLN A 111 17.43 -9.79 -14.66
C GLN A 111 16.08 -9.28 -15.17
N GLY A 112 15.51 -8.34 -14.42
CA GLY A 112 14.30 -7.63 -14.82
C GLY A 112 14.32 -6.18 -14.31
N ALA A 113 13.81 -5.26 -15.13
CA ALA A 113 13.66 -3.86 -14.75
C ALA A 113 12.35 -3.26 -15.28
N ALA A 114 11.65 -2.52 -14.43
CA ALA A 114 10.42 -1.84 -14.80
C ALA A 114 10.23 -0.54 -14.04
N GLY A 115 9.50 0.39 -14.68
CA GLY A 115 9.01 1.62 -14.09
C GLY A 115 7.50 1.59 -13.90
N GLN A 116 7.04 2.31 -12.87
CA GLN A 116 5.63 2.53 -12.59
C GLN A 116 5.41 4.02 -12.31
N ALA A 117 4.66 4.69 -13.17
CA ALA A 117 4.22 6.07 -12.96
C ALA A 117 2.73 6.08 -12.58
N ARG A 118 2.36 6.83 -11.53
CA ARG A 118 0.98 6.91 -11.03
C ARG A 118 0.57 8.35 -10.79
N ILE A 119 -0.66 8.67 -11.16
CA ILE A 119 -1.36 9.89 -10.76
C ILE A 119 -2.53 9.44 -9.90
N LEU A 120 -2.52 9.84 -8.64
CA LEU A 120 -3.59 9.58 -7.68
C LEU A 120 -4.40 10.86 -7.51
N GLY A 121 -5.73 10.74 -7.58
CA GLY A 121 -6.65 11.86 -7.35
C GLY A 121 -7.75 11.48 -6.38
N THR A 122 -7.96 12.34 -5.38
CA THR A 122 -9.13 12.28 -4.49
C THR A 122 -9.83 13.63 -4.56
N TRP A 123 -11.02 13.66 -5.14
CA TRP A 123 -11.81 14.87 -5.31
C TRP A 123 -13.03 14.85 -4.40
N THR A 124 -12.95 15.61 -3.30
CA THR A 124 -14.03 15.74 -2.34
C THR A 124 -15.10 16.67 -2.90
N LEU A 125 -16.24 16.12 -3.27
CA LEU A 125 -17.33 16.78 -3.97
C LEU A 125 -18.56 17.02 -3.08
N ALA A 126 -18.72 16.20 -2.03
CA ALA A 126 -19.85 16.30 -1.10
C ALA A 126 -19.35 16.45 0.33
N ASP A 127 -20.05 17.23 1.12
CA ASP A 127 -19.83 17.44 2.58
C ASP A 127 -18.35 17.73 2.93
N ARG A 128 -17.68 18.58 2.15
CA ARG A 128 -16.23 18.85 2.23
C ARG A 128 -15.79 19.29 3.62
N ASP A 129 -16.56 20.13 4.27
CA ASP A 129 -16.28 20.68 5.60
C ASP A 129 -17.06 19.95 6.71
N GLY A 130 -17.78 18.90 6.36
CA GLY A 130 -18.62 18.13 7.27
C GLY A 130 -17.98 16.84 7.73
N SER A 131 -18.78 16.04 8.44
CA SER A 131 -18.32 14.79 9.05
C SER A 131 -18.46 13.54 8.17
N ASN A 132 -19.11 13.68 7.00
CA ASN A 132 -19.35 12.56 6.07
C ASN A 132 -18.93 12.94 4.63
N PRO A 133 -17.65 13.27 4.38
CA PRO A 133 -17.21 13.66 3.05
C PRO A 133 -17.44 12.55 2.02
N GLY A 134 -17.84 12.97 0.81
CA GLY A 134 -17.97 12.12 -0.36
C GLY A 134 -16.97 12.53 -1.43
N SER A 135 -16.20 11.60 -1.94
CA SER A 135 -15.09 11.86 -2.86
C SER A 135 -15.11 10.93 -4.06
N PHE A 136 -14.77 11.48 -5.23
CA PHE A 136 -14.40 10.67 -6.38
C PHE A 136 -12.91 10.39 -6.34
N VAL A 137 -12.53 9.11 -6.37
CA VAL A 137 -11.14 8.63 -6.25
C VAL A 137 -10.76 7.97 -7.56
N PHE A 138 -9.54 8.28 -8.06
CA PHE A 138 -9.01 7.63 -9.25
C PHE A 138 -7.49 7.45 -9.19
N ILE A 139 -6.99 6.43 -9.88
CA ILE A 139 -5.57 6.20 -10.15
C ILE A 139 -5.40 5.94 -11.64
N LEU A 140 -4.65 6.84 -12.30
CA LEU A 140 -4.07 6.60 -13.61
C LEU A 140 -2.65 6.08 -13.43
N GLU A 141 -2.32 5.00 -14.10
CA GLU A 141 -1.05 4.30 -13.93
C GLU A 141 -0.44 3.94 -15.28
N ASN A 142 0.89 4.01 -15.37
CA ASN A 142 1.64 3.48 -16.50
C ASN A 142 2.73 2.56 -15.98
N ARG A 143 2.74 1.30 -16.44
CA ARG A 143 3.77 0.30 -16.14
C ARG A 143 4.53 -0.02 -17.40
N HIS A 144 5.86 0.05 -17.34
CA HIS A 144 6.72 -0.10 -18.51
C HIS A 144 8.07 -0.72 -18.16
N LYS A 145 8.66 -1.40 -19.12
CA LYS A 145 10.04 -1.90 -19.03
C LYS A 145 11.06 -0.77 -18.98
N LEU A 146 12.18 -1.01 -18.28
CA LEU A 146 13.30 -0.08 -18.19
C LEU A 146 14.59 -0.71 -18.77
N GLY A 147 14.74 -0.66 -20.08
CA GLY A 147 15.98 -1.04 -20.78
C GLY A 147 16.32 -2.53 -20.78
N LEU A 148 15.50 -3.37 -20.16
CA LEU A 148 15.62 -4.83 -20.18
C LEU A 148 14.38 -5.46 -20.83
N ASP A 149 14.53 -6.67 -21.40
CA ASP A 149 13.42 -7.40 -22.03
C ASP A 149 12.46 -7.99 -21.02
N GLN A 150 12.91 -8.24 -19.77
CA GLN A 150 12.09 -8.79 -18.71
C GLN A 150 11.78 -7.74 -17.61
N THR A 151 10.61 -7.88 -16.99
CA THR A 151 10.17 -7.09 -15.84
C THR A 151 10.41 -7.85 -14.53
N PRO A 152 10.49 -7.19 -13.37
CA PRO A 152 10.58 -7.85 -12.07
C PRO A 152 9.39 -8.80 -11.78
N ALA A 153 8.18 -8.45 -12.19
CA ALA A 153 7.03 -9.36 -12.08
C ALA A 153 7.20 -10.60 -12.97
N GLY A 154 7.69 -10.44 -14.20
CA GLY A 154 7.94 -11.53 -15.13
C GLY A 154 9.15 -12.38 -14.75
N LEU A 155 10.14 -11.82 -14.04
CA LEU A 155 11.33 -12.54 -13.56
C LEU A 155 10.96 -13.76 -12.69
N ALA A 156 9.83 -13.72 -11.97
CA ALA A 156 9.36 -14.85 -11.18
C ALA A 156 9.20 -16.14 -12.02
N GLY A 157 8.64 -16.04 -13.23
CA GLY A 157 8.54 -17.16 -14.16
C GLY A 157 9.91 -17.65 -14.65
N GLU A 158 10.84 -16.73 -14.91
CA GLU A 158 12.19 -17.04 -15.39
C GLU A 158 13.04 -17.78 -14.35
N ILE A 159 12.80 -17.54 -13.07
CA ILE A 159 13.45 -18.23 -11.95
C ILE A 159 12.67 -19.47 -11.48
N GLY A 160 11.54 -19.79 -12.11
CA GLY A 160 10.69 -20.94 -11.77
C GLY A 160 9.97 -20.80 -10.42
N TYR A 161 9.63 -19.57 -10.01
CA TYR A 161 8.95 -19.27 -8.76
C TYR A 161 7.44 -19.24 -8.92
N ALA A 162 6.71 -20.00 -8.10
CA ALA A 162 5.27 -19.96 -8.01
C ALA A 162 4.82 -18.78 -7.12
N GLY A 163 4.99 -17.55 -7.61
CA GLY A 163 4.71 -16.30 -6.95
C GLY A 163 5.22 -15.11 -7.76
N LEU A 164 5.39 -13.93 -7.14
CA LEU A 164 5.94 -12.73 -7.78
C LEU A 164 7.00 -12.10 -6.87
N THR A 165 8.17 -11.77 -7.42
CA THR A 165 9.28 -11.13 -6.71
C THR A 165 9.19 -9.61 -6.72
N GLY A 166 8.50 -9.02 -7.72
CA GLY A 166 8.26 -7.59 -7.87
C GLY A 166 6.80 -7.33 -8.22
N LEU A 167 5.92 -7.45 -7.23
CA LEU A 167 4.46 -7.53 -7.36
C LEU A 167 3.81 -6.50 -8.30
N THR A 168 4.22 -5.23 -8.26
CA THR A 168 3.57 -4.16 -9.04
C THR A 168 4.34 -3.75 -10.29
N PHE A 169 5.48 -4.40 -10.58
CA PHE A 169 6.42 -4.01 -11.62
C PHE A 169 6.30 -4.90 -12.87
N GLY A 170 5.17 -4.76 -13.56
CA GLY A 170 4.89 -5.40 -14.86
C GLY A 170 5.10 -4.45 -16.05
N ASP A 171 4.59 -4.85 -17.23
CA ASP A 171 4.55 -4.06 -18.47
C ASP A 171 3.13 -4.06 -19.02
N ASN A 172 2.28 -3.18 -18.52
CA ASN A 172 0.84 -3.13 -18.82
C ASN A 172 0.46 -1.88 -19.61
N GLY A 173 1.43 -0.98 -19.91
CA GLY A 173 1.15 0.31 -20.52
C GLY A 173 0.36 1.25 -19.59
N SER A 174 -0.44 2.12 -20.20
CA SER A 174 -1.26 3.10 -19.46
C SER A 174 -2.64 2.52 -19.16
N VAL A 175 -3.01 2.53 -17.88
CA VAL A 175 -4.25 1.93 -17.37
C VAL A 175 -4.96 2.86 -16.38
N LEU A 176 -6.29 2.74 -16.30
CA LEU A 176 -7.10 3.29 -15.22
C LEU A 176 -7.24 2.19 -14.15
N SER A 177 -6.38 2.22 -13.14
CA SER A 177 -6.36 1.17 -12.11
C SER A 177 -7.62 1.18 -11.27
N VAL A 178 -8.02 2.34 -10.75
CA VAL A 178 -9.26 2.51 -9.98
C VAL A 178 -9.99 3.79 -10.38
N ALA A 179 -11.33 3.78 -10.25
CA ALA A 179 -12.21 4.93 -10.39
C ALA A 179 -13.51 4.64 -9.62
N TYR A 180 -13.65 5.20 -8.43
CA TYR A 180 -14.78 4.90 -7.56
C TYR A 180 -15.24 6.11 -6.75
N TRP A 181 -16.47 6.05 -6.27
CA TRP A 181 -16.98 6.93 -5.24
C TRP A 181 -16.64 6.36 -3.85
N SER A 182 -16.11 7.21 -2.98
CA SER A 182 -15.83 6.93 -1.56
C SER A 182 -16.70 7.85 -0.72
N GLN A 183 -17.47 7.28 0.21
CA GLN A 183 -18.38 8.01 1.08
C GLN A 183 -18.13 7.68 2.54
N ALA A 184 -17.68 8.65 3.32
CA ALA A 184 -17.69 8.52 4.77
C ALA A 184 -19.14 8.54 5.30
N ILE A 185 -19.42 7.74 6.31
CA ILE A 185 -20.74 7.62 6.93
C ILE A 185 -20.62 7.61 8.47
N MET A 186 -21.72 7.90 9.16
CA MET A 186 -21.82 7.82 10.63
C MET A 186 -20.71 8.64 11.32
N GLU A 187 -20.45 9.85 10.84
CA GLU A 187 -19.43 10.78 11.38
C GLU A 187 -18.03 10.16 11.37
N GLY A 188 -17.65 9.56 10.23
CA GLY A 188 -16.35 8.91 10.04
C GLY A 188 -16.19 7.56 10.76
N ARG A 189 -17.26 7.00 11.35
CA ARG A 189 -17.21 5.66 11.94
C ARG A 189 -17.20 4.55 10.90
N GLY A 190 -17.59 4.85 9.67
CA GLY A 190 -17.60 3.91 8.56
C GLY A 190 -17.44 4.60 7.22
N GLY A 191 -17.32 3.80 6.17
CA GLY A 191 -17.24 4.25 4.80
C GLY A 191 -17.82 3.23 3.84
N LEU A 192 -18.20 3.72 2.67
CA LEU A 192 -18.67 2.94 1.53
C LEU A 192 -17.84 3.30 0.31
N VAL A 193 -17.59 2.33 -0.55
CA VAL A 193 -16.95 2.53 -1.86
C VAL A 193 -17.76 1.85 -2.95
N ALA A 194 -17.86 2.48 -4.13
CA ALA A 194 -18.58 1.91 -5.27
C ALA A 194 -17.98 2.41 -6.58
N GLY A 195 -17.70 1.50 -7.51
CA GLY A 195 -17.10 1.78 -8.81
C GLY A 195 -16.07 0.73 -9.20
N ARG A 196 -15.05 1.14 -9.97
CA ARG A 196 -13.89 0.29 -10.26
C ARG A 196 -12.92 0.36 -9.08
N ILE A 197 -12.88 -0.71 -8.30
CA ILE A 197 -12.04 -0.84 -7.09
C ILE A 197 -10.93 -1.87 -7.30
N ASP A 198 -9.84 -1.75 -6.54
CA ASP A 198 -8.85 -2.82 -6.38
C ASP A 198 -9.22 -3.63 -5.12
N PRO A 199 -9.66 -4.89 -5.25
CA PRO A 199 -10.02 -5.70 -4.09
C PRO A 199 -8.85 -5.90 -3.12
N GLY A 200 -7.60 -5.85 -3.61
CA GLY A 200 -6.39 -5.95 -2.80
C GLY A 200 -6.25 -4.85 -1.76
N ASP A 201 -6.82 -3.67 -2.02
CA ASP A 201 -6.81 -2.55 -1.08
C ASP A 201 -7.70 -2.79 0.16
N TYR A 202 -8.60 -3.79 0.12
CA TYR A 202 -9.60 -4.05 1.17
C TYR A 202 -9.48 -5.47 1.77
N THR A 203 -8.54 -6.28 1.28
CA THR A 203 -8.45 -7.70 1.67
C THR A 203 -7.20 -7.94 2.52
N ASP A 204 -7.38 -8.49 3.74
CA ASP A 204 -6.30 -8.93 4.65
C ASP A 204 -5.26 -7.83 4.96
N ILE A 205 -5.72 -6.66 5.38
CA ILE A 205 -4.93 -5.44 5.52
C ILE A 205 -4.06 -5.46 6.78
N LEU A 206 -2.76 -5.19 6.61
CA LEU A 206 -1.80 -4.91 7.69
C LEU A 206 -1.08 -3.57 7.47
N GLY A 207 -0.78 -2.88 8.56
CA GLY A 207 -0.37 -1.47 8.56
C GLY A 207 0.83 -1.09 7.70
N TYR A 208 2.00 -1.65 7.96
CA TYR A 208 3.22 -1.32 7.19
C TYR A 208 3.46 -2.23 5.98
N VAL A 209 2.67 -3.26 5.80
CA VAL A 209 2.81 -4.18 4.67
C VAL A 209 2.22 -3.52 3.43
N ASN A 210 3.09 -2.91 2.62
CA ASN A 210 2.74 -2.16 1.43
C ASN A 210 3.79 -2.42 0.33
N PRO A 211 3.41 -2.99 -0.82
CA PRO A 211 4.33 -3.34 -1.91
C PRO A 211 5.04 -2.14 -2.53
N ARG A 212 4.55 -0.92 -2.29
CA ARG A 212 5.14 0.30 -2.83
C ARG A 212 6.18 0.94 -1.91
N THR A 213 6.15 0.62 -0.63
CA THR A 213 7.03 1.25 0.38
C THR A 213 7.80 0.27 1.24
N GLY A 214 7.45 -1.02 1.21
CA GLY A 214 8.03 -2.09 2.00
C GLY A 214 8.44 -3.28 1.15
N PHE A 215 8.05 -4.47 1.59
CA PHE A 215 8.28 -5.75 0.92
C PHE A 215 7.78 -5.73 -0.53
N GLN A 216 8.43 -6.52 -1.40
CA GLN A 216 8.13 -6.60 -2.83
C GLN A 216 7.54 -7.94 -3.22
N ASN A 217 7.84 -9.00 -2.45
CA ASN A 217 7.36 -10.34 -2.74
C ASN A 217 5.84 -10.46 -2.48
N PHE A 218 5.13 -11.08 -3.41
CA PHE A 218 3.70 -11.31 -3.31
C PHE A 218 3.32 -12.07 -2.04
N ALA A 219 4.01 -13.17 -1.72
CA ALA A 219 3.67 -14.04 -0.60
C ALA A 219 3.83 -13.39 0.78
N ILE A 220 4.55 -12.25 0.87
CA ILE A 220 4.70 -11.47 2.09
C ILE A 220 3.68 -10.32 2.13
N ASN A 221 3.43 -9.66 0.99
CA ASN A 221 2.45 -8.58 0.91
C ASN A 221 1.01 -9.07 1.03
N TYR A 222 0.72 -10.24 0.45
CA TYR A 222 -0.59 -10.88 0.51
C TYR A 222 -0.48 -12.29 1.09
N ASN A 223 -1.56 -12.79 1.66
CA ASN A 223 -1.60 -14.18 2.10
C ASN A 223 -1.73 -15.10 0.88
N PRO A 224 -0.82 -16.06 0.64
CA PRO A 224 -0.80 -16.89 -0.56
C PRO A 224 -2.02 -17.81 -0.72
N VAL A 225 -2.88 -17.92 0.31
CA VAL A 225 -4.15 -18.66 0.24
C VAL A 225 -5.30 -17.84 -0.33
N LEU A 226 -5.09 -16.53 -0.54
CA LEU A 226 -6.12 -15.65 -1.09
C LEU A 226 -6.07 -15.65 -2.61
N THR A 227 -7.22 -15.79 -3.24
CA THR A 227 -7.43 -15.42 -4.64
C THR A 227 -8.02 -14.02 -4.67
N ILE A 228 -7.23 -13.04 -5.05
CA ILE A 228 -7.67 -11.64 -5.16
C ILE A 228 -7.67 -11.30 -6.65
N PRO A 229 -8.84 -10.95 -7.25
CA PRO A 229 -8.89 -10.54 -8.65
C PRO A 229 -8.22 -9.18 -8.85
N ASP A 230 -7.82 -8.91 -10.10
CA ASP A 230 -7.41 -7.58 -10.54
C ASP A 230 -8.55 -6.55 -10.36
N PRO A 231 -8.26 -5.25 -10.46
CA PRO A 231 -9.25 -4.19 -10.35
C PRO A 231 -10.46 -4.40 -11.26
N GLY A 232 -11.65 -4.28 -10.68
CA GLY A 232 -12.92 -4.49 -11.36
C GLY A 232 -14.05 -3.68 -10.71
N PHE A 233 -15.24 -3.72 -11.32
CA PHE A 233 -16.41 -3.06 -10.73
C PHE A 233 -16.87 -3.78 -9.48
N GLY A 234 -17.20 -3.01 -8.44
CA GLY A 234 -17.61 -3.56 -7.17
C GLY A 234 -18.11 -2.51 -6.19
N ILE A 235 -18.53 -3.00 -5.05
CA ILE A 235 -18.95 -2.21 -3.91
C ILE A 235 -18.29 -2.76 -2.65
N GLY A 236 -18.01 -1.89 -1.71
CA GLY A 236 -17.47 -2.28 -0.41
C GLY A 236 -17.91 -1.34 0.69
N GLY A 237 -17.73 -1.78 1.90
CA GLY A 237 -18.00 -0.95 3.05
C GLY A 237 -17.38 -1.51 4.31
N GLY A 238 -17.16 -0.61 5.27
CA GLY A 238 -16.66 -0.97 6.59
C GLY A 238 -17.23 -0.03 7.64
N VAL A 239 -17.41 -0.53 8.84
CA VAL A 239 -17.90 0.26 9.97
C VAL A 239 -17.32 -0.23 11.29
N HIS A 240 -16.95 0.71 12.14
CA HIS A 240 -16.66 0.45 13.55
C HIS A 240 -17.95 0.26 14.32
N LEU A 241 -18.22 -0.98 14.75
CA LEU A 241 -19.37 -1.33 15.60
C LEU A 241 -19.21 -0.73 17.01
N THR A 242 -17.97 -0.73 17.49
CA THR A 242 -17.52 -0.03 18.70
C THR A 242 -16.23 0.74 18.34
N ASP A 243 -15.59 1.46 19.26
CA ASP A 243 -14.30 2.08 18.98
C ASP A 243 -13.18 1.06 18.72
N GLN A 244 -13.38 -0.18 19.14
CA GLN A 244 -12.39 -1.26 19.05
C GLN A 244 -12.73 -2.34 18.01
N VAL A 245 -14.00 -2.62 17.77
CA VAL A 245 -14.44 -3.69 16.87
C VAL A 245 -14.97 -3.11 15.59
N TYR A 246 -14.49 -3.62 14.47
CA TYR A 246 -14.95 -3.22 13.15
C TYR A 246 -15.29 -4.42 12.27
N VAL A 247 -16.12 -4.19 11.27
CA VAL A 247 -16.41 -5.12 10.18
C VAL A 247 -16.14 -4.43 8.86
N LEU A 248 -15.71 -5.20 7.86
CA LEU A 248 -15.49 -4.76 6.50
C LEU A 248 -15.93 -5.86 5.54
N GLY A 249 -16.49 -5.48 4.41
CA GLY A 249 -16.83 -6.41 3.34
C GLY A 249 -16.80 -5.76 1.98
N ILE A 250 -16.46 -6.54 0.95
CA ILE A 250 -16.48 -6.15 -0.46
C ILE A 250 -17.11 -7.22 -1.31
N VAL A 251 -17.73 -6.80 -2.39
CA VAL A 251 -18.19 -7.64 -3.50
C VAL A 251 -17.73 -6.96 -4.78
N SER A 252 -16.96 -7.66 -5.60
CA SER A 252 -16.45 -7.14 -6.87
C SER A 252 -16.51 -8.19 -7.97
N ASP A 253 -16.28 -7.76 -9.19
CA ASP A 253 -16.12 -8.63 -10.35
C ASP A 253 -14.97 -9.62 -10.11
N ALA A 254 -15.25 -10.91 -10.30
CA ALA A 254 -14.24 -11.98 -10.22
C ALA A 254 -13.30 -12.01 -11.45
N ASN A 255 -13.71 -11.38 -12.55
CA ASN A 255 -12.97 -11.29 -13.82
C ASN A 255 -12.31 -9.94 -14.05
N GLY A 256 -12.12 -9.13 -13.02
CA GLY A 256 -11.41 -7.87 -13.11
C GLY A 256 -10.10 -7.99 -13.91
N SER A 257 -9.73 -6.90 -14.58
CA SER A 257 -8.52 -6.79 -15.40
C SER A 257 -7.83 -5.47 -15.10
N LEU A 258 -6.50 -5.49 -14.99
CA LEU A 258 -5.75 -4.25 -14.83
C LEU A 258 -5.82 -3.38 -16.08
N THR A 259 -5.78 -3.99 -17.28
CA THR A 259 -5.70 -3.30 -18.58
C THR A 259 -7.05 -2.89 -19.14
N ASP A 260 -8.08 -3.69 -18.87
CA ASP A 260 -9.39 -3.51 -19.51
C ASP A 260 -10.41 -2.98 -18.50
N VAL A 261 -11.13 -1.95 -18.90
CA VAL A 261 -12.22 -1.37 -18.11
C VAL A 261 -13.54 -1.89 -18.66
N GLU A 262 -13.91 -3.07 -18.24
CA GLU A 262 -15.13 -3.76 -18.67
C GLU A 262 -16.06 -3.97 -17.49
N TRP A 263 -17.36 -4.01 -17.80
CA TRP A 263 -18.41 -4.22 -16.80
C TRP A 263 -18.79 -5.70 -16.79
N PHE A 264 -18.31 -6.47 -15.80
CA PHE A 264 -18.59 -7.90 -15.60
C PHE A 264 -18.45 -8.73 -16.89
N PRO A 265 -17.24 -8.81 -17.50
CA PRO A 265 -17.03 -9.46 -18.79
C PRO A 265 -17.36 -10.96 -18.78
N GLY A 266 -17.19 -11.65 -17.65
CA GLY A 266 -17.57 -13.06 -17.45
C GLY A 266 -19.03 -13.25 -17.02
N GLY A 267 -19.84 -12.16 -16.94
CA GLY A 267 -21.19 -12.20 -16.39
C GLY A 267 -21.23 -11.96 -14.88
N ALA A 268 -22.27 -12.46 -14.21
CA ALA A 268 -22.46 -12.25 -12.77
C ALA A 268 -21.60 -13.21 -11.91
N GLU A 269 -20.29 -13.17 -12.09
CA GLU A 269 -19.30 -13.91 -11.31
C GLU A 269 -18.61 -12.94 -10.33
N PHE A 270 -18.64 -13.24 -9.03
CA PHE A 270 -18.25 -12.32 -7.98
C PHE A 270 -17.11 -12.85 -7.14
N TYR A 271 -16.20 -11.94 -6.78
CA TYR A 271 -15.35 -12.04 -5.61
C TYR A 271 -16.06 -11.42 -4.41
N LYS A 272 -16.06 -12.12 -3.28
CA LYS A 272 -16.70 -11.72 -2.05
C LYS A 272 -15.70 -11.88 -0.91
N TYR A 273 -15.51 -10.83 -0.11
CA TYR A 273 -14.67 -10.87 1.07
C TYR A 273 -15.38 -10.20 2.23
N ALA A 274 -15.23 -10.76 3.41
CA ALA A 274 -15.71 -10.16 4.66
C ALA A 274 -14.73 -10.43 5.80
N GLN A 275 -14.56 -9.44 6.68
CA GLN A 275 -13.73 -9.59 7.87
C GLN A 275 -14.38 -8.92 9.09
N ILE A 276 -14.06 -9.47 10.26
CA ILE A 276 -14.24 -8.84 11.56
C ILE A 276 -12.87 -8.62 12.18
N GLY A 277 -12.64 -7.45 12.76
CA GLY A 277 -11.36 -7.12 13.35
C GLY A 277 -11.48 -6.36 14.66
N TRP A 278 -10.37 -6.37 15.39
CA TRP A 278 -10.18 -5.62 16.62
C TRP A 278 -8.97 -4.70 16.51
N THR A 279 -9.09 -3.49 17.05
CA THR A 279 -8.02 -2.49 17.15
C THR A 279 -8.22 -1.71 18.46
N PRO A 280 -7.17 -1.17 19.12
CA PRO A 280 -7.33 -0.41 20.36
C PRO A 280 -8.20 0.84 20.22
N ALA A 281 -8.11 1.52 19.06
CA ALA A 281 -8.90 2.69 18.69
C ALA A 281 -9.05 2.76 17.17
N ARG A 282 -10.06 3.48 16.68
CA ARG A 282 -10.39 3.56 15.24
C ARG A 282 -9.22 3.98 14.36
N ASN A 283 -8.49 5.01 14.78
CA ASN A 283 -7.31 5.52 14.07
C ASN A 283 -6.07 4.63 14.18
N GLN A 284 -6.06 3.64 15.09
CA GLN A 284 -4.91 2.75 15.30
C GLN A 284 -4.97 1.46 14.48
N ARG A 285 -5.93 1.31 13.57
CA ARG A 285 -6.12 0.10 12.77
C ARG A 285 -4.89 -0.33 11.98
N TYR A 286 -4.04 0.60 11.52
CA TYR A 286 -2.79 0.28 10.85
C TYR A 286 -1.64 -0.02 11.82
N LEU A 287 -1.72 0.46 13.06
CA LEU A 287 -0.68 0.25 14.07
C LEU A 287 -0.87 -1.05 14.85
N THR A 288 -2.12 -1.33 15.21
CA THR A 288 -2.46 -2.53 15.99
C THR A 288 -3.82 -3.06 15.53
N ASN A 289 -3.80 -4.28 15.02
CA ASN A 289 -4.97 -4.89 14.42
C ASN A 289 -4.87 -6.41 14.52
N VAL A 290 -5.99 -7.07 14.84
CA VAL A 290 -6.17 -8.52 14.67
C VAL A 290 -7.49 -8.72 13.96
N HIS A 291 -7.53 -9.50 12.90
CA HIS A 291 -8.76 -9.77 12.18
C HIS A 291 -8.85 -11.19 11.66
N LEU A 292 -10.08 -11.66 11.56
CA LEU A 292 -10.48 -12.89 10.89
C LEU A 292 -11.24 -12.50 9.62
N GLY A 293 -10.78 -12.99 8.49
CA GLY A 293 -11.35 -12.75 7.17
C GLY A 293 -11.75 -14.05 6.48
N ALA A 294 -12.74 -13.98 5.60
CA ALA A 294 -13.13 -15.08 4.73
C ALA A 294 -13.42 -14.55 3.33
N TYR A 295 -13.04 -15.32 2.31
CA TYR A 295 -13.35 -15.01 0.92
C TYR A 295 -14.07 -16.15 0.22
N HIS A 296 -14.80 -15.78 -0.82
CA HIS A 296 -15.33 -16.68 -1.83
C HIS A 296 -15.23 -16.01 -3.20
N ILE A 297 -14.71 -16.73 -4.18
CA ILE A 297 -14.72 -16.33 -5.60
C ILE A 297 -15.55 -17.35 -6.37
N ASP A 298 -16.49 -16.86 -7.18
CA ASP A 298 -17.31 -17.71 -8.03
C ASP A 298 -16.45 -18.38 -9.13
N ALA A 299 -16.91 -19.48 -9.69
CA ALA A 299 -16.23 -20.12 -10.83
C ALA A 299 -16.19 -19.15 -12.01
N ARG A 300 -15.03 -19.04 -12.66
CA ARG A 300 -14.80 -18.20 -13.85
C ARG A 300 -14.78 -19.11 -15.07
N ALA A 301 -15.98 -19.36 -15.59
CA ALA A 301 -16.21 -20.38 -16.63
C ALA A 301 -15.38 -20.11 -17.88
N ASP A 302 -15.27 -18.87 -18.34
CA ASP A 302 -14.52 -18.47 -19.53
C ASP A 302 -13.00 -18.66 -19.38
N LYS A 303 -12.49 -18.66 -18.13
CA LYS A 303 -11.09 -18.92 -17.79
C LYS A 303 -10.83 -20.37 -17.40
N GLY A 304 -11.88 -21.20 -17.30
CA GLY A 304 -11.78 -22.59 -16.84
C GLY A 304 -11.35 -22.73 -15.38
N LEU A 305 -11.58 -21.71 -14.55
CA LEU A 305 -11.21 -21.68 -13.15
C LEU A 305 -12.41 -22.03 -12.27
N PRO A 306 -12.27 -22.98 -11.33
CA PRO A 306 -13.34 -23.34 -10.41
C PRO A 306 -13.59 -22.25 -9.36
N SER A 307 -14.70 -22.33 -8.63
CA SER A 307 -14.91 -21.52 -7.43
C SER A 307 -13.91 -21.88 -6.35
N SER A 308 -13.53 -20.91 -5.55
CA SER A 308 -12.63 -21.10 -4.42
C SER A 308 -13.06 -20.32 -3.20
N SER A 309 -12.73 -20.85 -2.02
CA SER A 309 -13.02 -20.24 -0.74
C SER A 309 -11.87 -20.44 0.24
N GLY A 310 -11.73 -19.50 1.18
CA GLY A 310 -10.73 -19.62 2.23
C GLY A 310 -10.97 -18.67 3.38
N VAL A 311 -10.16 -18.86 4.41
CA VAL A 311 -10.18 -18.06 5.64
C VAL A 311 -8.75 -17.62 5.98
N VAL A 312 -8.63 -16.43 6.56
CA VAL A 312 -7.36 -15.84 7.00
C VAL A 312 -7.52 -15.30 8.43
N LEU A 313 -6.47 -15.49 9.23
CA LEU A 313 -6.30 -14.86 10.52
C LEU A 313 -5.00 -14.07 10.49
N SER A 314 -5.10 -12.77 10.64
CA SER A 314 -3.95 -11.87 10.49
C SER A 314 -3.94 -10.81 11.57
N GLY A 315 -2.75 -10.29 11.89
CA GLY A 315 -2.63 -9.21 12.83
C GLY A 315 -1.24 -8.59 12.85
N ASN A 316 -1.18 -7.39 13.39
CA ASN A 316 0.05 -6.66 13.66
C ASN A 316 -0.05 -5.90 14.98
N TYR A 317 1.10 -5.66 15.57
CA TYR A 317 1.24 -4.83 16.77
C TYR A 317 2.47 -3.93 16.64
N THR A 318 2.29 -2.64 16.85
CA THR A 318 3.36 -1.65 16.79
C THR A 318 3.72 -1.17 18.19
N PHE A 319 4.95 -1.42 18.61
CA PHE A 319 5.51 -0.96 19.88
C PHE A 319 5.81 0.54 19.84
N GLU A 320 6.04 1.15 21.01
CA GLU A 320 6.34 2.58 21.15
C GLU A 320 7.62 3.03 20.42
N ASN A 321 8.57 2.12 20.21
CA ASN A 321 9.81 2.36 19.48
C ASN A 321 9.68 2.15 17.95
N ASP A 322 8.47 2.22 17.42
CA ASP A 322 8.14 2.04 16.01
C ASP A 322 8.58 0.68 15.40
N LEU A 323 8.76 -0.32 16.25
CA LEU A 323 8.89 -1.70 15.82
C LEU A 323 7.49 -2.31 15.68
N MET A 324 7.11 -2.72 14.48
CA MET A 324 5.92 -3.52 14.22
C MET A 324 6.28 -4.98 14.05
N ILE A 325 5.59 -5.86 14.75
CA ILE A 325 5.55 -7.29 14.44
C ILE A 325 4.24 -7.63 13.75
N PHE A 326 4.25 -8.57 12.81
CA PHE A 326 3.03 -9.02 12.14
C PHE A 326 3.04 -10.51 11.88
N GLY A 327 1.84 -11.07 11.72
CA GLY A 327 1.66 -12.47 11.36
C GLY A 327 0.38 -12.68 10.57
N ARG A 328 0.38 -13.70 9.71
CA ARG A 328 -0.75 -14.17 8.91
C ARG A 328 -0.81 -15.68 8.92
N LEU A 329 -1.99 -16.23 9.04
CA LEU A 329 -2.31 -17.62 8.82
C LEU A 329 -3.43 -17.71 7.79
N GLY A 330 -3.43 -18.74 6.96
CA GLY A 330 -4.47 -18.91 5.97
C GLY A 330 -4.72 -20.35 5.58
N TRP A 331 -5.96 -20.62 5.19
CA TRP A 331 -6.44 -21.92 4.68
C TRP A 331 -7.41 -21.69 3.54
N SER A 332 -7.28 -22.47 2.49
CA SER A 332 -8.19 -22.46 1.34
C SER A 332 -8.62 -23.88 0.95
N ASP A 333 -9.65 -23.98 0.12
CA ASP A 333 -10.06 -25.24 -0.51
C ASP A 333 -9.04 -25.74 -1.56
N GLY A 334 -8.10 -24.87 -1.98
CA GLY A 334 -7.03 -25.19 -2.92
C GLY A 334 -7.46 -25.27 -4.38
N ASN A 335 -8.58 -24.66 -4.74
CA ASN A 335 -9.09 -24.73 -6.12
C ASN A 335 -8.46 -23.69 -7.06
N ASP A 336 -8.12 -22.48 -6.53
CA ASP A 336 -7.67 -21.35 -7.35
C ASP A 336 -6.44 -20.59 -6.77
N PRO A 337 -6.23 -20.47 -5.46
CA PRO A 337 -5.08 -19.74 -4.92
C PRO A 337 -3.76 -20.46 -5.16
N ILE A 338 -2.65 -19.79 -4.89
CA ILE A 338 -1.30 -20.38 -5.02
C ILE A 338 -1.06 -21.47 -3.96
N ALA A 339 -1.63 -21.31 -2.77
CA ALA A 339 -1.43 -22.22 -1.64
C ALA A 339 -2.74 -22.65 -0.98
N LYS A 340 -2.76 -23.90 -0.50
CA LYS A 340 -3.84 -24.44 0.36
C LYS A 340 -3.73 -23.94 1.79
N ARG A 341 -2.50 -23.79 2.28
CA ARG A 341 -2.18 -23.31 3.61
C ARG A 341 -1.00 -22.37 3.53
N GLY A 342 -1.02 -21.34 4.36
CA GLY A 342 0.08 -20.39 4.43
C GLY A 342 0.25 -19.85 5.84
N ALA A 343 1.51 -19.54 6.18
CA ALA A 343 1.87 -18.85 7.40
C ALA A 343 2.97 -17.82 7.08
N THR A 344 2.72 -16.57 7.43
CA THR A 344 3.69 -15.48 7.26
C THR A 344 3.95 -14.84 8.60
N GLY A 345 5.20 -14.48 8.87
CA GLY A 345 5.59 -13.70 10.03
C GLY A 345 6.73 -12.76 9.69
N GLY A 346 6.73 -11.59 10.31
CA GLY A 346 7.77 -10.62 10.06
C GLY A 346 7.77 -9.46 11.02
N LEU A 347 8.74 -8.60 10.83
CA LEU A 347 8.90 -7.34 11.56
C LEU A 347 9.26 -6.22 10.60
N ILE A 348 8.85 -5.01 10.97
CA ILE A 348 9.22 -3.76 10.33
C ILE A 348 9.61 -2.77 11.41
N TRP A 349 10.72 -2.07 11.23
CA TRP A 349 11.25 -1.15 12.21
C TRP A 349 11.74 0.15 11.58
N ARG A 350 11.52 1.27 12.28
CA ARG A 350 12.03 2.60 11.93
C ARG A 350 13.11 3.01 12.93
N PRO A 351 14.39 2.85 12.58
CA PRO A 351 15.49 3.21 13.47
C PRO A 351 15.84 4.70 13.40
N GLY A 352 15.33 5.55 14.26
CA GLY A 352 15.90 6.86 14.54
C GLY A 352 15.47 8.04 13.64
N PHE A 353 16.38 9.03 13.45
CA PHE A 353 16.11 10.40 12.99
C PHE A 353 15.71 10.54 11.51
N TYR A 354 16.04 9.59 10.69
CA TYR A 354 15.60 9.51 9.30
C TYR A 354 14.40 8.57 9.25
N ASP A 355 13.46 8.79 8.41
CA ASP A 355 12.26 7.95 8.29
C ASP A 355 12.55 6.57 7.63
N ASP A 356 13.81 6.13 7.74
CA ASP A 356 14.28 4.85 7.19
C ASP A 356 13.44 3.68 7.70
N LEU A 357 13.31 2.66 6.86
CA LEU A 357 12.50 1.48 7.17
C LEU A 357 13.29 0.21 6.93
N ILE A 358 13.33 -0.66 7.92
CA ILE A 358 13.89 -2.00 7.81
C ILE A 358 12.75 -3.01 7.92
N GLY A 359 12.72 -4.00 7.04
CA GLY A 359 11.77 -5.10 7.13
C GLY A 359 12.46 -6.45 6.96
N ILE A 360 11.99 -7.44 7.72
CA ILE A 360 12.40 -8.84 7.58
C ILE A 360 11.15 -9.70 7.74
N ALA A 361 10.93 -10.63 6.82
CA ALA A 361 9.78 -11.53 6.88
C ALA A 361 10.07 -12.89 6.27
N ALA A 362 9.28 -13.86 6.66
CA ALA A 362 9.26 -15.18 6.07
C ALA A 362 7.83 -15.65 5.86
N THR A 363 7.59 -16.34 4.74
CA THR A 363 6.32 -17.00 4.42
C THR A 363 6.58 -18.46 4.12
N TRP A 364 5.83 -19.33 4.78
CA TRP A 364 5.70 -20.73 4.41
C TRP A 364 4.36 -20.95 3.71
N ALA A 365 4.36 -21.74 2.63
CA ALA A 365 3.18 -22.04 1.84
C ALA A 365 3.15 -23.51 1.41
N GLU A 366 1.99 -24.15 1.51
CA GLU A 366 1.69 -25.47 0.92
C GLU A 366 1.05 -25.24 -0.46
N PRO A 367 1.75 -25.50 -1.58
CA PRO A 367 1.23 -25.25 -2.91
C PRO A 367 -0.04 -26.08 -3.21
N VAL A 368 -0.94 -25.53 -4.03
CA VAL A 368 -2.11 -26.28 -4.55
C VAL A 368 -1.72 -27.26 -5.63
N THR A 369 -0.66 -26.99 -6.40
CA THR A 369 -0.17 -27.85 -7.47
C THR A 369 0.39 -29.13 -6.91
N ALA A 370 -0.21 -30.26 -7.32
CA ALA A 370 0.21 -31.57 -6.87
C ALA A 370 1.67 -31.87 -7.28
N GLY A 371 2.45 -32.47 -6.37
CA GLY A 371 3.84 -32.82 -6.57
C GLY A 371 4.86 -31.73 -6.25
N LEU A 372 4.44 -30.50 -6.05
CA LEU A 372 5.33 -29.45 -5.56
C LEU A 372 5.60 -29.60 -4.05
N LYS A 373 6.82 -29.27 -3.65
CA LYS A 373 7.19 -29.21 -2.23
C LYS A 373 6.67 -27.94 -1.59
N ASN A 374 6.52 -27.95 -0.26
CA ASN A 374 6.24 -26.74 0.50
C ASN A 374 7.31 -25.68 0.23
N GLN A 375 6.87 -24.47 -0.04
CA GLN A 375 7.71 -23.34 -0.38
C GLN A 375 7.96 -22.49 0.86
N THR A 376 9.17 -21.94 0.99
CA THR A 376 9.48 -20.93 2.00
C THR A 376 10.18 -19.74 1.33
N THR A 377 9.63 -18.56 1.50
CA THR A 377 10.18 -17.31 0.98
C THR A 377 10.63 -16.44 2.13
N PHE A 378 11.88 -15.99 2.11
CA PHE A 378 12.43 -14.97 3.01
C PHE A 378 12.65 -13.69 2.23
N GLU A 379 12.34 -12.56 2.84
CA GLU A 379 12.64 -11.24 2.29
C GLU A 379 13.15 -10.33 3.40
N ALA A 380 14.18 -9.54 3.07
CA ALA A 380 14.65 -8.44 3.89
C ALA A 380 14.89 -7.22 3.02
N PHE A 381 14.52 -6.04 3.53
CA PHE A 381 14.77 -4.79 2.84
C PHE A 381 15.26 -3.69 3.80
N TYR A 382 15.99 -2.73 3.23
CA TYR A 382 16.31 -1.45 3.85
C TYR A 382 15.89 -0.33 2.92
N ARG A 383 14.95 0.52 3.37
CA ARG A 383 14.55 1.75 2.70
C ARG A 383 15.28 2.93 3.31
N LEU A 384 16.13 3.55 2.52
CA LEU A 384 16.82 4.80 2.81
C LEU A 384 15.95 5.96 2.36
N ASP A 385 15.45 6.77 3.29
CA ASP A 385 14.72 7.98 2.97
C ASP A 385 15.70 9.15 2.76
N ILE A 386 15.84 9.61 1.51
CA ILE A 386 16.80 10.63 1.09
C ILE A 386 16.24 12.02 1.32
N SER A 387 14.96 12.21 0.99
CA SER A 387 14.21 13.45 1.15
C SER A 387 12.73 13.14 1.42
N ASP A 388 11.91 14.17 1.64
CA ASP A 388 10.46 14.02 1.78
C ASP A 388 9.84 13.27 0.59
N ASN A 389 10.41 13.45 -0.59
CA ASN A 389 9.89 12.98 -1.86
C ASN A 389 10.70 11.84 -2.51
N LEU A 390 11.86 11.47 -1.95
CA LEU A 390 12.78 10.53 -2.59
C LEU A 390 13.25 9.45 -1.61
N ALA A 391 13.10 8.19 -2.01
CA ALA A 391 13.57 7.04 -1.25
C ALA A 391 14.25 5.99 -2.14
N LEU A 392 15.27 5.31 -1.60
CA LEU A 392 15.96 4.19 -2.22
C LEU A 392 15.79 2.95 -1.34
N THR A 393 15.38 1.82 -1.92
CA THR A 393 15.21 0.56 -1.18
C THR A 393 16.10 -0.52 -1.78
N ALA A 394 16.96 -1.08 -0.96
CA ALA A 394 17.67 -2.33 -1.27
C ALA A 394 16.86 -3.51 -0.70
N ASP A 395 16.76 -4.59 -1.46
CA ASP A 395 15.94 -5.76 -1.16
C ASP A 395 16.70 -7.05 -1.46
N VAL A 396 16.48 -8.07 -0.64
CA VAL A 396 16.99 -9.42 -0.87
C VAL A 396 15.89 -10.43 -0.57
N GLN A 397 15.67 -11.37 -1.50
CA GLN A 397 14.72 -12.46 -1.36
C GLN A 397 15.44 -13.80 -1.55
N TYR A 398 15.19 -14.76 -0.66
CA TYR A 398 15.63 -16.13 -0.80
C TYR A 398 14.41 -17.05 -0.85
N ILE A 399 14.32 -17.87 -1.89
CA ILE A 399 13.15 -18.70 -2.16
C ILE A 399 13.56 -20.17 -2.12
N ASN A 400 13.21 -20.85 -1.05
CA ASN A 400 13.43 -22.27 -0.91
C ASN A 400 12.26 -23.05 -1.52
N ASN A 401 12.56 -24.04 -2.37
CA ASN A 401 11.60 -24.81 -3.17
C ASN A 401 10.68 -23.89 -4.01
N PRO A 402 11.19 -23.17 -5.01
CA PRO A 402 10.42 -22.19 -5.80
C PRO A 402 9.26 -22.78 -6.59
N GLY A 403 9.23 -24.09 -6.78
CA GLY A 403 8.20 -24.85 -7.47
C GLY A 403 8.70 -25.47 -8.75
N PHE A 404 9.22 -24.70 -9.68
CA PHE A 404 9.60 -25.13 -11.03
C PHE A 404 11.09 -25.00 -11.32
N ASN A 405 11.92 -24.70 -10.32
CA ASN A 405 13.37 -24.71 -10.38
C ASN A 405 13.92 -25.76 -9.38
N ALA A 406 15.02 -26.42 -9.75
CA ALA A 406 15.71 -27.36 -8.85
C ALA A 406 16.56 -26.63 -7.80
N ASP A 407 17.04 -25.43 -8.13
CA ASP A 407 17.83 -24.59 -7.26
C ASP A 407 16.94 -23.58 -6.50
N ASP A 408 17.44 -23.14 -5.36
CA ASP A 408 16.80 -22.13 -4.53
C ASP A 408 17.33 -20.74 -4.93
N PRO A 409 16.56 -19.89 -5.65
CA PRO A 409 17.06 -18.62 -6.13
C PRO A 409 17.20 -17.59 -4.99
N LEU A 410 18.30 -16.82 -5.09
CA LEU A 410 18.51 -15.56 -4.36
C LEU A 410 18.29 -14.41 -5.32
N VAL A 411 17.31 -13.55 -5.01
CA VAL A 411 16.98 -12.36 -5.80
C VAL A 411 17.44 -11.11 -5.05
N LEU A 412 18.17 -10.24 -5.74
CA LEU A 412 18.57 -8.92 -5.24
C LEU A 412 17.77 -7.84 -5.98
N GLY A 413 17.25 -6.87 -5.25
CA GLY A 413 16.43 -5.79 -5.77
C GLY A 413 16.95 -4.41 -5.37
N LEU A 414 16.76 -3.43 -6.26
CA LEU A 414 16.99 -2.01 -5.98
C LEU A 414 15.81 -1.21 -6.51
N ARG A 415 15.08 -0.55 -5.62
CA ARG A 415 13.92 0.29 -5.96
C ARG A 415 14.19 1.75 -5.62
N LEU A 416 13.97 2.63 -6.60
CA LEU A 416 13.88 4.08 -6.42
C LEU A 416 12.40 4.47 -6.37
N ARG A 417 12.00 5.31 -5.41
CA ARG A 417 10.68 5.93 -5.37
C ARG A 417 10.82 7.44 -5.31
N PHE A 418 10.09 8.11 -6.19
CA PHE A 418 9.84 9.55 -6.15
C PHE A 418 8.33 9.78 -6.01
N ASN A 419 7.91 10.61 -5.05
CA ASN A 419 6.52 11.01 -4.87
C ASN A 419 6.40 12.53 -4.75
N LEU A 420 5.30 13.06 -5.28
CA LEU A 420 4.98 14.48 -5.27
C LEU A 420 3.49 14.70 -4.99
#